data_88b63025e484ebda818e2563a6b83849
#
_entry.id   88b63025e484ebda818e2563a6b83849
#
_cell.length_a   1.000
_cell.length_b   1.000
_cell.length_c   1.000
_cell.angle_alpha   90.00
_cell.angle_beta   90.00
_cell.angle_gamma   90.00
#
_symmetry.space_group_name_H-M   'P 1'
#
loop_
_entity.id
_entity.type
_entity.pdbx_description
1 polymer ?
#
loop_
_entity_poly.entity_id
_entity_poly.type
_entity_poly.pdbx_seq_one_letter_code
_entity_poly.pdbx_strand_id
1 'polypeptide(L)'
;MKKTYHLCLSAGDEVMFRDLEDYHRGFNCFALALYKTGSTGLVEAEMSTHMHQLVQTADPKGFMYHFRQSYCMYFNHKYQREGRLAEEHHFTMEVVGYHHTLAAASYTLRNAVHHGAAPTPYAYPHCSANAIFRREMGKFLDEKILPSRSYPKYIGRRAEFPDSYKMTESGVFTRESVLDIPQMEALYGTPRAYNFYMTRKSSEEWEAEQKKDGNALQPVNIQLIERGVGMQDITKMIHFESGKADYRKISYMELCTELDKLAQERYGRHSVYQLSLKEKQEIAEYLYRVRHIDETKIRRCLVLPRHP
;
A
#
# COMPACT_ATOMS: atom_id res chain seq x y z
N MET A 1 -20.61 15.05 -10.38
CA MET A 1 -19.60 15.88 -9.66
C MET A 1 -18.66 14.94 -8.94
N LYS A 2 -17.33 15.14 -9.01
CA LYS A 2 -16.37 14.33 -8.25
C LYS A 2 -16.42 14.72 -6.78
N LYS A 3 -16.29 13.72 -5.91
CA LYS A 3 -16.11 13.88 -4.46
C LYS A 3 -14.79 13.21 -4.05
N THR A 4 -14.27 13.59 -2.90
CA THR A 4 -13.07 12.99 -2.34
C THR A 4 -13.43 11.75 -1.51
N TYR A 5 -12.74 10.65 -1.76
CA TYR A 5 -12.90 9.39 -1.02
C TYR A 5 -11.56 8.87 -0.52
N HIS A 6 -11.57 8.40 0.71
CA HIS A 6 -10.54 7.51 1.22
C HIS A 6 -10.97 6.07 0.92
N LEU A 7 -10.13 5.36 0.18
CA LEU A 7 -10.36 3.99 -0.24
C LEU A 7 -9.24 3.11 0.34
N CYS A 8 -9.58 1.92 0.80
CA CYS A 8 -8.60 0.92 1.20
C CYS A 8 -8.98 -0.45 0.64
N LEU A 9 -8.04 -1.08 -0.04
CA LEU A 9 -8.14 -2.47 -0.47
C LEU A 9 -7.21 -3.31 0.41
N SER A 10 -7.76 -4.32 1.08
CA SER A 10 -7.02 -5.26 1.93
C SER A 10 -7.06 -6.67 1.35
N ALA A 11 -5.95 -7.38 1.44
CA ALA A 11 -5.89 -8.81 1.12
C ALA A 11 -6.21 -9.72 2.32
N GLY A 12 -6.59 -9.12 3.47
CA GLY A 12 -6.92 -9.87 4.68
C GLY A 12 -5.73 -10.67 5.21
N ASP A 13 -5.78 -11.98 5.03
CA ASP A 13 -4.76 -12.90 5.53
C ASP A 13 -3.64 -13.23 4.52
N GLU A 14 -3.63 -12.58 3.36
CA GLU A 14 -2.61 -12.76 2.34
C GLU A 14 -1.67 -11.55 2.24
N VAL A 15 -0.50 -11.76 1.67
CA VAL A 15 0.41 -10.69 1.25
C VAL A 15 0.04 -10.27 -0.16
N MET A 16 -0.38 -9.01 -0.32
CA MET A 16 -0.82 -8.43 -1.59
C MET A 16 0.35 -7.99 -2.47
N PHE A 17 1.41 -7.47 -1.85
CA PHE A 17 2.62 -7.02 -2.52
C PHE A 17 3.80 -7.86 -1.99
N ARG A 18 4.19 -8.88 -2.74
CA ARG A 18 5.17 -9.89 -2.30
C ARG A 18 6.60 -9.50 -2.64
N ASP A 19 6.79 -8.76 -3.73
CA ASP A 19 8.10 -8.26 -4.18
C ASP A 19 8.00 -6.85 -4.77
N LEU A 20 9.14 -6.30 -5.18
CA LEU A 20 9.21 -4.94 -5.71
C LEU A 20 8.39 -4.76 -7.01
N GLU A 21 8.33 -5.78 -7.86
CA GLU A 21 7.54 -5.73 -9.08
C GLU A 21 6.03 -5.59 -8.78
N ASP A 22 5.55 -6.25 -7.72
CA ASP A 22 4.16 -6.15 -7.29
C ASP A 22 3.80 -4.72 -6.87
N TYR A 23 4.67 -4.04 -6.11
CA TYR A 23 4.50 -2.63 -5.76
C TYR A 23 4.47 -1.73 -7.00
N HIS A 24 5.42 -1.91 -7.92
CA HIS A 24 5.42 -1.14 -9.16
C HIS A 24 4.16 -1.38 -9.98
N ARG A 25 3.72 -2.63 -10.04
CA ARG A 25 2.52 -3.01 -10.78
C ARG A 25 1.25 -2.50 -10.10
N GLY A 26 1.19 -2.51 -8.77
CA GLY A 26 0.10 -1.95 -7.99
C GLY A 26 -0.10 -0.48 -8.29
N PHE A 27 0.96 0.32 -8.19
CA PHE A 27 0.88 1.73 -8.53
C PHE A 27 0.52 1.99 -9.99
N ASN A 28 1.07 1.21 -10.92
CA ASN A 28 0.71 1.33 -12.34
C ASN A 28 -0.78 0.99 -12.59
N CYS A 29 -1.31 -0.04 -11.96
CA CYS A 29 -2.74 -0.39 -12.04
C CYS A 29 -3.62 0.72 -11.44
N PHE A 30 -3.19 1.33 -10.34
CA PHE A 30 -3.86 2.49 -9.74
C PHE A 30 -3.88 3.68 -10.72
N ALA A 31 -2.75 4.04 -11.32
CA ALA A 31 -2.63 5.12 -12.30
C ALA A 31 -3.54 4.90 -13.52
N LEU A 32 -3.57 3.67 -14.06
CA LEU A 32 -4.44 3.32 -15.17
C LEU A 32 -5.92 3.36 -14.80
N ALA A 33 -6.28 2.95 -13.59
CA ALA A 33 -7.66 3.05 -13.09
C ALA A 33 -8.12 4.51 -12.94
N LEU A 34 -7.23 5.42 -12.47
CA LEU A 34 -7.50 6.86 -12.43
C LEU A 34 -7.85 7.39 -13.82
N TYR A 35 -7.02 7.10 -14.80
CA TYR A 35 -7.23 7.55 -16.18
C TYR A 35 -8.52 7.00 -16.75
N LYS A 36 -8.74 5.69 -16.65
CA LYS A 36 -9.90 4.99 -17.21
C LYS A 36 -11.24 5.50 -16.66
N THR A 37 -11.26 5.93 -15.38
CA THR A 37 -12.47 6.42 -14.71
C THR A 37 -12.56 7.94 -14.69
N GLY A 38 -11.60 8.63 -15.29
CA GLY A 38 -11.50 10.09 -15.23
C GLY A 38 -11.37 10.59 -13.79
N SER A 39 -10.80 9.79 -12.90
CA SER A 39 -10.58 10.14 -11.49
C SER A 39 -9.27 10.90 -11.30
N THR A 40 -9.11 11.58 -10.17
CA THR A 40 -7.90 12.31 -9.80
C THR A 40 -7.33 11.69 -8.54
N GLY A 41 -6.08 11.20 -8.60
CA GLY A 41 -5.35 10.68 -7.43
C GLY A 41 -4.75 11.83 -6.63
N LEU A 42 -4.89 11.79 -5.32
CA LEU A 42 -4.31 12.78 -4.41
C LEU A 42 -3.08 12.23 -3.71
N VAL A 43 -3.25 11.16 -2.94
CA VAL A 43 -2.16 10.42 -2.29
C VAL A 43 -2.45 8.92 -2.27
N GLU A 44 -1.39 8.12 -2.13
CA GLU A 44 -1.49 6.67 -1.95
C GLU A 44 -0.36 6.13 -1.06
N ALA A 45 -0.59 4.95 -0.48
CA ALA A 45 0.40 4.16 0.21
C ALA A 45 0.10 2.66 0.06
N GLU A 46 1.07 1.93 -0.46
CA GLU A 46 1.02 0.49 -0.67
C GLU A 46 1.74 -0.22 0.48
N MET A 47 0.99 -0.96 1.28
CA MET A 47 1.54 -1.81 2.34
C MET A 47 1.50 -3.27 1.88
N SER A 48 2.34 -4.14 2.43
CA SER A 48 2.42 -5.54 1.98
C SER A 48 1.07 -6.27 1.93
N THR A 49 0.11 -5.89 2.76
CA THR A 49 -1.20 -6.56 2.87
C THR A 49 -2.39 -5.72 2.42
N HIS A 50 -2.19 -4.42 2.15
CA HIS A 50 -3.26 -3.49 1.79
C HIS A 50 -2.71 -2.24 1.10
N MET A 51 -3.61 -1.48 0.47
CA MET A 51 -3.29 -0.20 -0.16
C MET A 51 -4.33 0.85 0.24
N HIS A 52 -3.86 1.97 0.76
CA HIS A 52 -4.67 3.17 1.01
C HIS A 52 -4.55 4.16 -0.14
N GLN A 53 -5.68 4.79 -0.50
CA GLN A 53 -5.77 5.71 -1.63
C GLN A 53 -6.72 6.86 -1.27
N LEU A 54 -6.31 8.09 -1.51
CA LEU A 54 -7.18 9.27 -1.45
C LEU A 54 -7.43 9.73 -2.89
N VAL A 55 -8.68 9.67 -3.34
CA VAL A 55 -9.06 9.85 -4.74
C VAL A 55 -10.28 10.76 -4.87
N GLN A 56 -10.26 11.66 -5.85
CA GLN A 56 -11.44 12.39 -6.27
C GLN A 56 -12.09 11.70 -7.46
N THR A 57 -13.29 11.20 -7.27
CA THR A 57 -14.03 10.44 -8.27
C THR A 57 -15.53 10.67 -8.21
N ALA A 58 -16.24 10.49 -9.32
CA ALA A 58 -17.69 10.43 -9.36
C ALA A 58 -18.23 9.02 -9.10
N ASP A 59 -17.39 7.99 -9.31
CA ASP A 59 -17.73 6.58 -9.15
C ASP A 59 -16.61 5.81 -8.40
N PRO A 60 -16.62 5.79 -7.06
CA PRO A 60 -15.61 5.08 -6.29
C PRO A 60 -15.68 3.56 -6.48
N LYS A 61 -16.86 3.00 -6.77
CA LYS A 61 -17.01 1.56 -7.02
C LYS A 61 -16.40 1.15 -8.36
N GLY A 62 -16.66 1.91 -9.42
CA GLY A 62 -16.07 1.67 -10.73
C GLY A 62 -14.55 1.85 -10.73
N PHE A 63 -14.04 2.87 -10.03
CA PHE A 63 -12.60 3.04 -9.85
C PHE A 63 -11.97 1.80 -9.18
N MET A 64 -12.50 1.37 -8.03
CA MET A 64 -11.98 0.20 -7.31
C MET A 64 -12.13 -1.09 -8.10
N TYR A 65 -13.21 -1.24 -8.88
CA TYR A 65 -13.39 -2.39 -9.77
C TYR A 65 -12.24 -2.49 -10.79
N HIS A 66 -11.94 -1.39 -11.48
CA HIS A 66 -10.86 -1.37 -12.49
C HIS A 66 -9.48 -1.60 -11.88
N PHE A 67 -9.19 -0.99 -10.74
CA PHE A 67 -7.95 -1.20 -10.01
C PHE A 67 -7.79 -2.69 -9.61
N ARG A 68 -8.78 -3.22 -8.89
CA ARG A 68 -8.77 -4.61 -8.41
C ARG A 68 -8.65 -5.62 -9.54
N GLN A 69 -9.46 -5.46 -10.59
CA GLN A 69 -9.45 -6.37 -11.74
C GLN A 69 -8.06 -6.43 -12.38
N SER A 70 -7.46 -5.28 -12.66
CA SER A 70 -6.16 -5.22 -13.33
C SER A 70 -5.06 -5.83 -12.45
N TYR A 71 -5.04 -5.49 -11.17
CA TYR A 71 -4.01 -5.97 -10.26
C TYR A 71 -4.18 -7.47 -9.93
N CYS A 72 -5.40 -7.93 -9.67
CA CYS A 72 -5.68 -9.33 -9.40
C CYS A 72 -5.34 -10.24 -10.59
N MET A 73 -5.64 -9.82 -11.82
CA MET A 73 -5.26 -10.56 -13.03
C MET A 73 -3.73 -10.69 -13.15
N TYR A 74 -3.00 -9.60 -12.94
CA TYR A 74 -1.54 -9.64 -12.94
C TYR A 74 -1.00 -10.58 -11.87
N PHE A 75 -1.45 -10.41 -10.61
CA PHE A 75 -0.97 -11.18 -9.47
C PHE A 75 -1.24 -12.69 -9.66
N ASN A 76 -2.47 -13.05 -10.05
CA ASN A 76 -2.82 -14.44 -10.29
C ASN A 76 -2.00 -15.06 -11.43
N HIS A 77 -1.76 -14.31 -12.51
CA HIS A 77 -0.91 -14.79 -13.60
C HIS A 77 0.54 -14.98 -13.15
N LYS A 78 1.11 -13.99 -12.46
CA LYS A 78 2.51 -14.04 -11.99
C LYS A 78 2.76 -15.22 -11.06
N TYR A 79 1.87 -15.45 -10.09
CA TYR A 79 2.04 -16.47 -9.07
C TYR A 79 1.36 -17.81 -9.38
N GLN A 80 0.75 -17.94 -10.58
CA GLN A 80 -0.06 -19.10 -10.98
C GLN A 80 -1.12 -19.44 -9.90
N ARG A 81 -1.80 -18.40 -9.45
CA ARG A 81 -2.81 -18.43 -8.40
C ARG A 81 -4.20 -18.26 -9.02
N GLU A 82 -5.20 -18.87 -8.41
CA GLU A 82 -6.60 -18.72 -8.81
C GLU A 82 -7.41 -18.01 -7.72
N GLY A 83 -8.53 -17.44 -8.13
CA GLY A 83 -9.49 -16.81 -7.23
C GLY A 83 -9.19 -15.36 -6.91
N ARG A 84 -9.90 -14.85 -5.92
CA ARG A 84 -9.87 -13.45 -5.51
C ARG A 84 -8.64 -13.19 -4.62
N LEU A 85 -7.88 -12.15 -4.91
CA LEU A 85 -6.71 -11.78 -4.11
C LEU A 85 -7.10 -10.98 -2.85
N ALA A 86 -8.07 -10.09 -2.95
CA ALA A 86 -8.44 -9.18 -1.88
C ALA A 86 -9.84 -9.48 -1.34
N GLU A 87 -10.15 -8.93 -0.17
CA GLU A 87 -11.46 -9.04 0.45
C GLU A 87 -12.58 -8.59 -0.50
N GLU A 88 -13.77 -9.13 -0.32
CA GLU A 88 -14.92 -8.82 -1.18
C GLU A 88 -15.27 -7.34 -1.16
N HIS A 89 -15.31 -6.78 0.03
CA HIS A 89 -15.64 -5.39 0.27
C HIS A 89 -14.37 -4.59 0.55
N HIS A 90 -14.16 -3.55 -0.23
CA HIS A 90 -13.14 -2.54 0.06
C HIS A 90 -13.73 -1.46 0.98
N PHE A 91 -12.89 -0.89 1.82
CA PHE A 91 -13.30 0.26 2.63
C PHE A 91 -13.47 1.50 1.74
N THR A 92 -14.55 2.23 1.96
CA THR A 92 -14.86 3.48 1.25
C THR A 92 -15.42 4.49 2.24
N MET A 93 -14.81 5.66 2.34
CA MET A 93 -15.26 6.76 3.17
C MET A 93 -15.21 8.06 2.37
N GLU A 94 -16.34 8.78 2.30
CA GLU A 94 -16.37 10.14 1.73
C GLU A 94 -15.65 11.09 2.69
N VAL A 95 -14.75 11.91 2.15
CA VAL A 95 -13.95 12.89 2.88
C VAL A 95 -14.45 14.28 2.55
N VAL A 96 -14.90 15.02 3.56
CA VAL A 96 -15.54 16.34 3.37
C VAL A 96 -14.89 17.39 4.27
N GLY A 97 -14.50 18.51 3.70
CA GLY A 97 -13.89 19.62 4.43
C GLY A 97 -12.37 19.57 4.44
N TYR A 98 -11.79 20.70 4.78
CA TYR A 98 -10.34 20.90 4.73
C TYR A 98 -9.60 20.02 5.73
N HIS A 99 -9.96 20.08 7.01
CA HIS A 99 -9.28 19.31 8.06
C HIS A 99 -9.49 17.80 7.93
N HIS A 100 -10.68 17.38 7.44
CA HIS A 100 -10.94 15.98 7.15
C HIS A 100 -10.05 15.47 6.01
N THR A 101 -9.89 16.25 4.92
CA THR A 101 -8.99 15.90 3.81
C THR A 101 -7.53 15.85 4.26
N LEU A 102 -7.13 16.83 5.08
CA LEU A 102 -5.77 16.91 5.63
C LEU A 102 -5.46 15.70 6.53
N ALA A 103 -6.43 15.30 7.37
CA ALA A 103 -6.32 14.12 8.22
C ALA A 103 -6.21 12.82 7.40
N ALA A 104 -7.11 12.62 6.43
CA ALA A 104 -7.11 11.43 5.58
C ALA A 104 -5.82 11.30 4.75
N ALA A 105 -5.34 12.41 4.17
CA ALA A 105 -4.10 12.45 3.42
C ALA A 105 -2.90 12.10 4.31
N SER A 106 -2.79 12.74 5.47
CA SER A 106 -1.67 12.49 6.38
C SER A 106 -1.69 11.10 6.99
N TYR A 107 -2.88 10.55 7.29
CA TYR A 107 -3.01 9.17 7.71
C TYR A 107 -2.48 8.22 6.62
N THR A 108 -2.94 8.40 5.36
CA THR A 108 -2.48 7.59 4.23
C THR A 108 -0.97 7.61 4.08
N LEU A 109 -0.36 8.80 4.09
CA LEU A 109 1.08 8.96 3.93
C LEU A 109 1.90 8.39 5.11
N ARG A 110 1.35 8.42 6.33
CA ARG A 110 1.98 7.90 7.55
C ARG A 110 1.69 6.42 7.81
N ASN A 111 0.95 5.75 6.94
CA ASN A 111 0.52 4.37 7.15
C ASN A 111 1.71 3.42 7.40
N ALA A 112 2.81 3.57 6.66
CA ALA A 112 4.01 2.77 6.87
C ALA A 112 4.64 2.93 8.27
N VAL A 113 4.54 4.13 8.85
CA VAL A 113 5.01 4.41 10.22
C VAL A 113 4.08 3.77 11.24
N HIS A 114 2.76 3.85 11.04
CA HIS A 114 1.77 3.22 11.92
C HIS A 114 1.95 1.69 11.99
N HIS A 115 2.32 1.08 10.87
CA HIS A 115 2.59 -0.36 10.81
C HIS A 115 4.05 -0.75 11.12
N GLY A 116 4.88 0.21 11.54
CA GLY A 116 6.29 -0.05 11.86
C GLY A 116 7.15 -0.49 10.67
N ALA A 117 6.67 -0.27 9.44
CA ALA A 117 7.38 -0.63 8.21
C ALA A 117 8.52 0.35 7.88
N ALA A 118 8.43 1.59 8.37
CA ALA A 118 9.47 2.60 8.20
C ALA A 118 9.51 3.57 9.38
N PRO A 119 10.66 4.17 9.70
CA PRO A 119 10.78 5.14 10.80
C PRO A 119 10.14 6.49 10.48
N THR A 120 10.01 6.83 9.20
CA THR A 120 9.36 8.05 8.72
C THR A 120 8.59 7.75 7.43
N PRO A 121 7.57 8.55 7.05
CA PRO A 121 6.90 8.39 5.77
C PRO A 121 7.86 8.52 4.58
N TYR A 122 8.87 9.35 4.73
CA TYR A 122 9.88 9.61 3.68
C TYR A 122 10.84 8.44 3.44
N ALA A 123 11.03 7.58 4.43
CA ALA A 123 11.88 6.39 4.32
C ALA A 123 11.15 5.21 3.67
N TYR A 124 9.84 5.33 3.43
CA TYR A 124 9.05 4.29 2.79
C TYR A 124 8.89 4.56 1.30
N PRO A 125 9.44 3.72 0.41
CA PRO A 125 9.45 4.01 -1.03
C PRO A 125 8.10 3.83 -1.71
N HIS A 126 7.19 3.04 -1.11
CA HIS A 126 5.92 2.66 -1.70
C HIS A 126 4.75 3.54 -1.23
N CYS A 127 5.00 4.84 -1.12
CA CYS A 127 3.98 5.85 -0.85
C CYS A 127 4.32 7.17 -1.53
N SER A 128 3.35 8.06 -1.62
CA SER A 128 3.50 9.36 -2.28
C SER A 128 4.12 10.46 -1.41
N ALA A 129 4.60 10.15 -0.20
CA ALA A 129 5.15 11.15 0.72
C ALA A 129 6.34 11.94 0.14
N ASN A 130 7.15 11.31 -0.71
CA ASN A 130 8.31 11.94 -1.32
C ASN A 130 8.00 12.77 -2.57
N ALA A 131 6.76 12.75 -3.06
CA ALA A 131 6.35 13.51 -4.24
C ALA A 131 5.90 14.94 -3.88
N ILE A 132 5.37 15.15 -2.67
CA ILE A 132 4.83 16.43 -2.18
C ILE A 132 6.00 17.29 -1.70
N PHE A 133 6.06 18.56 -2.14
CA PHE A 133 7.16 19.50 -1.87
C PHE A 133 8.56 18.93 -2.20
N ARG A 134 8.61 18.09 -3.22
CA ARG A 134 9.81 17.32 -3.56
C ARG A 134 11.04 18.21 -3.76
N ARG A 135 10.88 19.29 -4.52
CA ARG A 135 11.97 20.22 -4.85
C ARG A 135 12.44 20.97 -3.62
N GLU A 136 11.49 21.51 -2.84
CA GLU A 136 11.76 22.31 -1.64
C GLU A 136 12.41 21.48 -0.53
N MET A 137 12.12 20.19 -0.50
CA MET A 137 12.71 19.24 0.45
C MET A 137 14.02 18.59 -0.08
N GLY A 138 14.52 19.03 -1.24
CA GLY A 138 15.77 18.53 -1.81
C GLY A 138 15.74 17.06 -2.25
N LYS A 139 14.55 16.53 -2.55
CA LYS A 139 14.38 15.14 -2.98
C LYS A 139 14.30 15.06 -4.49
N PHE A 140 15.30 14.46 -5.09
CA PHE A 140 15.39 14.33 -6.55
C PHE A 140 15.01 12.92 -6.99
N LEU A 141 14.57 12.80 -8.24
CA LEU A 141 14.35 11.53 -8.87
C LEU A 141 15.70 11.01 -9.39
N ASP A 142 16.18 9.91 -8.83
CA ASP A 142 17.48 9.35 -9.21
C ASP A 142 17.40 8.48 -10.48
N GLU A 143 16.19 8.06 -10.85
CA GLU A 143 15.94 7.20 -11.99
C GLU A 143 15.67 7.98 -13.28
N LYS A 144 16.14 7.44 -14.40
CA LYS A 144 15.86 7.99 -15.73
C LYS A 144 14.41 7.73 -16.14
N ILE A 145 13.86 8.67 -16.91
CA ILE A 145 12.53 8.51 -17.50
C ILE A 145 12.64 7.74 -18.81
N LEU A 146 11.84 6.70 -18.94
CA LEU A 146 11.73 5.90 -20.14
C LEU A 146 10.98 6.65 -21.26
N PRO A 147 11.31 6.42 -22.54
CA PRO A 147 10.46 6.85 -23.64
C PRO A 147 9.14 6.07 -23.61
N SER A 148 8.01 6.74 -23.93
CA SER A 148 6.65 6.17 -23.85
C SER A 148 6.45 4.88 -24.65
N ARG A 149 7.19 4.71 -25.74
CA ARG A 149 7.21 3.46 -26.55
C ARG A 149 7.63 2.22 -25.75
N SER A 150 8.30 2.39 -24.61
CA SER A 150 8.76 1.29 -23.73
C SER A 150 7.72 0.88 -22.69
N TYR A 151 6.70 1.72 -22.40
CA TYR A 151 5.72 1.50 -21.35
C TYR A 151 4.90 0.18 -21.51
N PRO A 152 4.52 -0.24 -22.74
CA PRO A 152 3.76 -1.47 -22.95
C PRO A 152 4.40 -2.74 -22.37
N LYS A 153 5.74 -2.74 -22.18
CA LYS A 153 6.46 -3.83 -21.53
C LYS A 153 6.02 -4.03 -20.07
N TYR A 154 5.69 -2.92 -19.38
CA TYR A 154 5.39 -2.89 -17.96
C TYR A 154 3.89 -2.87 -17.65
N ILE A 155 3.07 -2.26 -18.50
CA ILE A 155 1.65 -2.05 -18.24
C ILE A 155 0.73 -2.84 -19.18
N GLY A 156 1.31 -3.54 -20.19
CA GLY A 156 0.58 -4.27 -21.21
C GLY A 156 0.31 -3.45 -22.48
N ARG A 157 0.25 -4.14 -23.61
CA ARG A 157 0.15 -3.51 -24.96
C ARG A 157 -1.14 -2.74 -25.21
N ARG A 158 -2.21 -3.05 -24.48
CA ARG A 158 -3.55 -2.44 -24.68
C ARG A 158 -3.88 -1.41 -23.58
N ALA A 159 -2.93 -1.08 -22.71
CA ALA A 159 -3.15 -0.09 -21.68
C ALA A 159 -3.21 1.31 -22.30
N GLU A 160 -4.23 2.08 -21.93
CA GLU A 160 -4.40 3.47 -22.29
C GLU A 160 -4.00 4.35 -21.13
N PHE A 161 -3.25 5.40 -21.41
CA PHE A 161 -2.75 6.36 -20.40
C PHE A 161 -2.54 7.73 -21.05
N PRO A 162 -2.57 8.85 -20.30
CA PRO A 162 -2.36 10.16 -20.87
C PRO A 162 -0.86 10.41 -21.17
N ASP A 163 -0.58 11.25 -22.13
CA ASP A 163 0.79 11.64 -22.53
C ASP A 163 1.59 12.29 -21.38
N SER A 164 0.88 12.83 -20.38
CA SER A 164 1.49 13.43 -19.19
C SER A 164 2.15 12.41 -18.26
N TYR A 165 1.75 11.13 -18.30
CA TYR A 165 2.31 10.10 -17.43
C TYR A 165 3.75 9.78 -17.84
N LYS A 166 4.65 9.80 -16.86
CA LYS A 166 6.07 9.50 -17.04
C LYS A 166 6.43 8.26 -16.25
N MET A 167 7.20 7.37 -16.87
CA MET A 167 7.62 6.10 -16.26
C MET A 167 9.13 6.07 -16.10
N THR A 168 9.58 5.60 -14.95
CA THR A 168 11.01 5.43 -14.64
C THR A 168 11.58 4.17 -15.31
N GLU A 169 12.91 4.04 -15.31
CA GLU A 169 13.59 2.86 -15.85
C GLU A 169 13.26 1.56 -15.08
N SER A 170 12.84 1.64 -13.82
CA SER A 170 12.30 0.51 -13.04
C SER A 170 10.89 0.08 -13.49
N GLY A 171 10.24 0.82 -14.41
CA GLY A 171 8.95 0.48 -14.97
C GLY A 171 7.74 0.89 -14.13
N VAL A 172 7.91 1.84 -13.23
CA VAL A 172 6.83 2.43 -12.44
C VAL A 172 6.55 3.87 -12.91
N PHE A 173 5.28 4.27 -12.98
CA PHE A 173 4.92 5.66 -13.24
C PHE A 173 5.41 6.56 -12.10
N THR A 174 5.87 7.77 -12.42
CA THR A 174 6.24 8.74 -11.41
C THR A 174 4.99 9.28 -10.73
N ARG A 175 5.02 9.39 -9.41
CA ARG A 175 3.90 9.90 -8.62
C ARG A 175 3.54 11.34 -9.00
N GLU A 176 4.53 12.14 -9.34
CA GLU A 176 4.36 13.53 -9.79
C GLU A 176 3.61 13.66 -11.11
N SER A 177 3.67 12.64 -11.97
CA SER A 177 2.94 12.67 -13.25
C SER A 177 1.52 12.10 -13.15
N VAL A 178 1.22 11.36 -12.09
CA VAL A 178 -0.04 10.64 -11.88
C VAL A 178 -0.95 11.36 -10.89
N LEU A 179 -0.38 11.91 -9.81
CA LEU A 179 -1.11 12.51 -8.69
C LEU A 179 -1.23 14.03 -8.86
N ASP A 180 -2.27 14.61 -8.31
CA ASP A 180 -2.43 16.06 -8.24
C ASP A 180 -1.59 16.64 -7.09
N ILE A 181 -0.28 16.67 -7.30
CA ILE A 181 0.68 17.19 -6.33
C ILE A 181 0.43 18.65 -5.99
N PRO A 182 0.13 19.55 -6.96
CA PRO A 182 -0.20 20.95 -6.65
C PRO A 182 -1.37 21.09 -5.68
N GLN A 183 -2.42 20.27 -5.81
CA GLN A 183 -3.56 20.30 -4.86
C GLN A 183 -3.12 19.87 -3.46
N MET A 184 -2.22 18.89 -3.35
CA MET A 184 -1.69 18.43 -2.07
C MET A 184 -0.76 19.45 -1.42
N GLU A 185 0.09 20.11 -2.20
CA GLU A 185 0.94 21.21 -1.72
C GLU A 185 0.09 22.38 -1.22
N ALA A 186 -0.96 22.73 -1.95
CA ALA A 186 -1.91 23.75 -1.50
C ALA A 186 -2.63 23.38 -0.21
N LEU A 187 -2.98 22.09 -0.02
CA LEU A 187 -3.60 21.57 1.20
C LEU A 187 -2.70 21.75 2.43
N TYR A 188 -1.42 21.45 2.32
CA TYR A 188 -0.46 21.61 3.42
C TYR A 188 0.11 23.04 3.56
N GLY A 189 0.04 23.83 2.50
CA GLY A 189 0.44 25.21 2.43
C GLY A 189 1.95 25.44 2.35
N THR A 190 2.78 24.77 3.15
CA THR A 190 4.24 24.94 3.15
C THR A 190 4.97 23.62 3.42
N PRO A 191 6.22 23.45 2.94
CA PRO A 191 7.06 22.28 3.26
C PRO A 191 7.25 22.07 4.77
N ARG A 192 7.34 23.17 5.54
CA ARG A 192 7.46 23.11 7.00
C ARG A 192 6.21 22.55 7.67
N ALA A 193 5.02 23.01 7.25
CA ALA A 193 3.75 22.48 7.75
C ALA A 193 3.60 21.00 7.35
N TYR A 194 3.87 20.66 6.09
CA TYR A 194 3.88 19.28 5.62
C TYR A 194 4.75 18.37 6.48
N ASN A 195 6.01 18.78 6.72
CA ASN A 195 6.92 18.01 7.57
C ASN A 195 6.41 17.87 9.01
N PHE A 196 5.77 18.89 9.56
CA PHE A 196 5.13 18.81 10.89
C PHE A 196 4.03 17.74 10.91
N TYR A 197 3.15 17.70 9.90
CA TYR A 197 2.10 16.69 9.78
C TYR A 197 2.66 15.28 9.61
N MET A 198 3.74 15.13 8.89
CA MET A 198 4.37 13.83 8.65
C MET A 198 5.11 13.28 9.86
N THR A 199 5.67 14.12 10.75
CA THR A 199 6.64 13.69 11.76
C THR A 199 6.24 13.96 13.20
N ARG A 200 5.41 14.95 13.47
CA ARG A 200 5.21 15.47 14.84
C ARG A 200 3.77 15.50 15.33
N LYS A 201 2.79 15.61 14.45
CA LYS A 201 1.40 15.79 14.85
C LYS A 201 0.84 14.56 15.56
N SER A 202 0.26 14.74 16.76
CA SER A 202 -0.39 13.69 17.52
C SER A 202 -1.81 13.35 17.01
N SER A 203 -2.32 12.18 17.40
CA SER A 203 -3.70 11.78 17.06
C SER A 203 -4.73 12.70 17.69
N GLU A 204 -4.49 13.19 18.91
CA GLU A 204 -5.39 14.10 19.64
C GLU A 204 -5.52 15.46 18.93
N GLU A 205 -4.39 15.99 18.40
CA GLU A 205 -4.41 17.22 17.60
C GLU A 205 -5.19 17.06 16.31
N TRP A 206 -5.15 15.89 15.67
CA TRP A 206 -5.96 15.56 14.51
C TRP A 206 -7.45 15.59 14.81
N GLU A 207 -7.88 14.97 15.90
CA GLU A 207 -9.28 14.92 16.31
C GLU A 207 -9.80 16.31 16.65
N ALA A 208 -8.99 17.12 17.34
CA ALA A 208 -9.33 18.48 17.71
C ALA A 208 -9.53 19.40 16.48
N GLU A 209 -8.69 19.24 15.43
CA GLU A 209 -8.84 20.02 14.19
C GLU A 209 -10.06 19.63 13.38
N GLN A 210 -10.35 18.34 13.26
CA GLN A 210 -11.51 17.86 12.50
C GLN A 210 -12.85 18.39 13.07
N LYS A 211 -12.91 18.62 14.38
CA LYS A 211 -14.08 19.25 15.03
C LYS A 211 -14.35 20.67 14.53
N LYS A 212 -13.36 21.35 13.93
CA LYS A 212 -13.52 22.72 13.39
C LYS A 212 -14.26 22.73 12.05
N ASP A 213 -14.34 21.63 11.33
CA ASP A 213 -15.01 21.56 10.03
C ASP A 213 -16.56 21.64 10.12
N GLY A 214 -17.13 21.68 11.34
CA GLY A 214 -18.56 21.98 11.59
C GLY A 214 -19.57 20.96 11.04
N ASN A 215 -19.17 20.11 10.10
CA ASN A 215 -19.97 19.08 9.44
C ASN A 215 -19.34 17.70 9.65
N ALA A 216 -18.97 17.40 10.88
CA ALA A 216 -18.31 16.14 11.22
C ALA A 216 -19.21 14.91 10.97
N LEU A 217 -19.39 14.57 9.72
CA LEU A 217 -19.63 13.21 9.30
C LEU A 217 -18.40 12.41 9.74
N GLN A 218 -18.49 11.70 10.81
CA GLN A 218 -17.50 10.83 11.45
C GLN A 218 -16.02 11.27 11.30
N PRO A 219 -15.37 11.69 12.38
CA PRO A 219 -13.96 12.08 12.33
C PRO A 219 -13.13 10.90 11.80
N VAL A 220 -12.11 11.19 10.99
CA VAL A 220 -11.09 10.20 10.62
C VAL A 220 -10.39 9.83 11.91
N ASN A 221 -10.70 8.66 12.44
CA ASN A 221 -9.88 8.05 13.46
C ASN A 221 -9.20 6.79 12.89
N ILE A 222 -8.05 6.47 13.42
CA ILE A 222 -7.24 5.33 13.00
C ILE A 222 -8.07 4.04 13.04
N GLN A 223 -8.86 3.84 14.08
CA GLN A 223 -9.70 2.65 14.26
C GLN A 223 -10.80 2.51 13.19
N LEU A 224 -11.33 3.62 12.68
CA LEU A 224 -12.37 3.60 11.66
C LEU A 224 -11.79 3.21 10.28
N ILE A 225 -10.60 3.71 9.97
CA ILE A 225 -9.90 3.44 8.71
C ILE A 225 -9.29 2.05 8.69
N GLU A 226 -8.88 1.54 9.85
CA GLU A 226 -8.33 0.20 10.03
C GLU A 226 -9.38 -0.92 10.07
N ARG A 227 -10.66 -0.62 10.03
CA ARG A 227 -11.74 -1.62 10.06
C ARG A 227 -11.70 -2.66 8.94
N GLY A 228 -10.89 -2.53 7.95
CA GLY A 228 -10.65 -3.55 6.92
C GLY A 228 -9.23 -4.10 6.96
N VAL A 229 -8.39 -3.58 7.82
CA VAL A 229 -7.00 -4.02 7.99
C VAL A 229 -6.94 -4.76 9.31
N GLY A 230 -6.81 -6.08 9.29
CA GLY A 230 -6.60 -6.84 10.52
C GLY A 230 -5.46 -6.18 11.30
N MET A 231 -5.75 -5.64 12.49
CA MET A 231 -4.74 -5.04 13.35
C MET A 231 -3.58 -6.02 13.48
N GLN A 232 -2.47 -5.72 12.83
CA GLN A 232 -1.22 -6.31 13.24
C GLN A 232 -0.95 -5.75 14.61
N ASP A 233 -0.91 -6.64 15.55
CA ASP A 233 -0.73 -6.35 16.95
C ASP A 233 0.56 -5.56 17.15
N ILE A 234 0.46 -4.23 17.10
CA ILE A 234 1.55 -3.32 17.47
C ILE A 234 2.00 -3.66 18.90
N THR A 235 1.08 -4.16 19.72
CA THR A 235 1.35 -4.64 21.09
C THR A 235 2.38 -5.77 21.09
N LYS A 236 2.42 -6.63 20.07
CA LYS A 236 3.47 -7.68 19.97
C LYS A 236 4.85 -7.12 19.62
N MET A 237 4.93 -5.94 19.01
CA MET A 237 6.21 -5.24 18.78
C MET A 237 6.71 -4.51 20.03
N ILE A 238 5.84 -4.18 20.99
CA ILE A 238 6.18 -3.43 22.20
C ILE A 238 6.56 -4.38 23.37
N HIS A 239 6.24 -5.66 23.32
CA HIS A 239 6.59 -6.62 24.36
C HIS A 239 8.08 -7.04 24.41
N PHE A 240 8.99 -6.18 23.96
CA PHE A 240 10.44 -6.40 24.08
C PHE A 240 11.01 -6.27 25.51
N GLU A 241 10.25 -5.77 26.45
CA GLU A 241 10.74 -5.65 27.85
C GLU A 241 10.64 -6.95 28.66
N SER A 242 10.02 -7.99 28.17
CA SER A 242 9.79 -9.24 28.91
C SER A 242 10.73 -10.41 28.57
N GLY A 243 11.80 -10.22 27.81
CA GLY A 243 12.88 -11.20 27.65
C GLY A 243 12.49 -12.52 26.94
N LYS A 244 11.42 -12.56 26.16
CA LYS A 244 10.99 -13.77 25.44
C LYS A 244 11.01 -13.57 23.93
N ALA A 245 11.81 -14.43 23.27
CA ALA A 245 11.91 -14.69 21.85
C ALA A 245 12.30 -13.48 20.98
N ASP A 246 13.57 -13.37 20.71
CA ASP A 246 14.14 -12.46 19.72
C ASP A 246 13.74 -12.93 18.31
N TYR A 247 12.54 -12.53 17.85
CA TYR A 247 12.11 -12.85 16.49
C TYR A 247 12.97 -12.07 15.51
N ARG A 248 13.49 -12.77 14.50
CA ARG A 248 14.26 -12.14 13.44
C ARG A 248 13.41 -11.11 12.72
N LYS A 249 13.85 -9.87 12.69
CA LYS A 249 13.22 -8.78 11.91
C LYS A 249 13.45 -9.03 10.42
N ILE A 250 12.44 -9.59 9.74
CA ILE A 250 12.41 -9.79 8.30
C ILE A 250 11.16 -9.09 7.75
N SER A 251 11.28 -8.38 6.64
CA SER A 251 10.11 -7.78 5.98
C SER A 251 9.24 -8.85 5.30
N TYR A 252 7.98 -8.50 4.99
CA TYR A 252 7.12 -9.40 4.21
C TYR A 252 7.70 -9.68 2.84
N MET A 253 8.24 -8.65 2.18
CA MET A 253 8.82 -8.77 0.84
C MET A 253 10.03 -9.72 0.84
N GLU A 254 10.96 -9.57 1.77
CA GLU A 254 12.11 -10.47 1.91
C GLU A 254 11.67 -11.91 2.18
N LEU A 255 10.73 -12.12 3.11
CA LEU A 255 10.23 -13.44 3.45
C LEU A 255 9.49 -14.08 2.26
N CYS A 256 8.64 -13.35 1.56
CA CYS A 256 7.94 -13.87 0.38
C CYS A 256 8.91 -14.25 -0.73
N THR A 257 9.91 -13.43 -1.02
CA THR A 257 10.94 -13.72 -2.02
C THR A 257 11.73 -14.97 -1.64
N GLU A 258 12.13 -15.10 -0.37
CA GLU A 258 12.84 -16.28 0.15
C GLU A 258 11.98 -17.55 0.04
N LEU A 259 10.68 -17.43 0.33
CA LEU A 259 9.75 -18.56 0.27
C LEU A 259 9.45 -19.02 -1.15
N ASP A 260 9.26 -18.13 -2.09
CA ASP A 260 9.02 -18.49 -3.50
C ASP A 260 10.28 -19.13 -4.11
N LYS A 261 11.48 -18.65 -3.74
CA LYS A 261 12.75 -19.30 -4.09
C LYS A 261 12.86 -20.71 -3.49
N LEU A 262 12.50 -20.86 -2.22
CA LEU A 262 12.52 -22.16 -1.53
C LEU A 262 11.51 -23.14 -2.14
N ALA A 263 10.32 -22.66 -2.54
CA ALA A 263 9.31 -23.46 -3.24
C ALA A 263 9.87 -24.00 -4.57
N GLN A 264 10.61 -23.17 -5.32
CA GLN A 264 11.24 -23.57 -6.55
C GLN A 264 12.38 -24.60 -6.32
N GLU A 265 13.29 -24.33 -5.38
CA GLU A 265 14.48 -25.14 -5.14
C GLU A 265 14.16 -26.51 -4.53
N ARG A 266 13.25 -26.59 -3.55
CA ARG A 266 12.94 -27.83 -2.83
C ARG A 266 11.84 -28.65 -3.46
N TYR A 267 10.83 -27.99 -4.04
CA TYR A 267 9.60 -28.66 -4.49
C TYR A 267 9.37 -28.51 -5.99
N GLY A 268 10.21 -27.76 -6.73
CA GLY A 268 10.03 -27.50 -8.16
C GLY A 268 8.76 -26.72 -8.46
N ARG A 269 8.26 -25.92 -7.51
CA ARG A 269 7.03 -25.12 -7.63
C ARG A 269 7.37 -23.65 -7.88
N HIS A 270 6.62 -23.02 -8.76
CA HIS A 270 6.86 -21.62 -9.15
C HIS A 270 6.63 -20.63 -8.00
N SER A 271 5.69 -20.92 -7.11
CA SER A 271 5.37 -20.07 -5.96
C SER A 271 4.79 -20.90 -4.81
N VAL A 272 4.69 -20.28 -3.63
CA VAL A 272 4.03 -20.90 -2.46
C VAL A 272 2.57 -21.26 -2.69
N TYR A 273 1.90 -20.66 -3.66
CA TYR A 273 0.50 -20.97 -3.99
C TYR A 273 0.31 -22.37 -4.56
N GLN A 274 1.35 -22.94 -5.14
CA GLN A 274 1.35 -24.29 -5.73
C GLN A 274 1.76 -25.39 -4.74
N LEU A 275 2.18 -25.01 -3.53
CA LEU A 275 2.54 -25.96 -2.48
C LEU A 275 1.29 -26.59 -1.85
N SER A 276 1.35 -27.87 -1.55
CA SER A 276 0.36 -28.56 -0.73
C SER A 276 0.38 -28.03 0.71
N LEU A 277 -0.72 -28.25 1.45
CA LEU A 277 -0.81 -27.83 2.85
C LEU A 277 0.31 -28.45 3.71
N LYS A 278 0.67 -29.71 3.46
CA LYS A 278 1.74 -30.41 4.16
C LYS A 278 3.10 -29.74 3.92
N GLU A 279 3.44 -29.43 2.67
CA GLU A 279 4.69 -28.75 2.32
C GLU A 279 4.77 -27.35 2.97
N LYS A 280 3.65 -26.61 2.99
CA LYS A 280 3.56 -25.31 3.68
C LYS A 280 3.77 -25.44 5.18
N GLN A 281 3.21 -26.47 5.82
CA GLN A 281 3.36 -26.72 7.25
C GLN A 281 4.81 -27.09 7.61
N GLU A 282 5.48 -27.92 6.81
CA GLU A 282 6.90 -28.25 6.99
C GLU A 282 7.80 -27.00 6.92
N ILE A 283 7.54 -26.12 5.95
CA ILE A 283 8.25 -24.86 5.83
C ILE A 283 7.94 -23.95 7.03
N ALA A 284 6.68 -23.86 7.43
CA ALA A 284 6.26 -23.03 8.56
C ALA A 284 6.94 -23.44 9.87
N GLU A 285 7.01 -24.75 10.14
CA GLU A 285 7.68 -25.29 11.31
C GLU A 285 9.18 -24.97 11.33
N TYR A 286 9.85 -25.11 10.19
CA TYR A 286 11.26 -24.73 10.04
C TYR A 286 11.48 -23.24 10.30
N LEU A 287 10.66 -22.37 9.69
CA LEU A 287 10.77 -20.92 9.85
C LEU A 287 10.54 -20.49 11.31
N TYR A 288 9.56 -21.10 11.97
CA TYR A 288 9.23 -20.79 13.35
C TYR A 288 10.31 -21.28 14.32
N ARG A 289 10.68 -22.58 14.25
CA ARG A 289 11.59 -23.20 15.23
C ARG A 289 13.06 -22.89 15.00
N VAL A 290 13.50 -22.80 13.75
CA VAL A 290 14.93 -22.66 13.41
C VAL A 290 15.29 -21.23 13.07
N ARG A 291 14.39 -20.51 12.37
CA ARG A 291 14.66 -19.15 11.91
C ARG A 291 14.07 -18.09 12.85
N HIS A 292 13.28 -18.50 13.82
CA HIS A 292 12.60 -17.61 14.79
C HIS A 292 11.84 -16.47 14.11
N ILE A 293 11.03 -16.79 13.11
CA ILE A 293 10.20 -15.82 12.40
C ILE A 293 8.80 -15.82 13.05
N ASP A 294 8.18 -14.64 13.13
CA ASP A 294 6.83 -14.47 13.70
C ASP A 294 5.79 -15.32 12.96
N GLU A 295 4.96 -16.02 13.73
CA GLU A 295 3.95 -16.94 13.20
C GLU A 295 2.94 -16.26 12.27
N THR A 296 2.52 -15.02 12.60
CA THR A 296 1.57 -14.26 11.77
C THR A 296 2.18 -13.94 10.40
N LYS A 297 3.46 -13.58 10.36
CA LYS A 297 4.17 -13.37 9.09
C LYS A 297 4.28 -14.65 8.28
N ILE A 298 4.69 -15.75 8.92
CA ILE A 298 4.80 -17.07 8.28
C ILE A 298 3.46 -17.46 7.67
N ARG A 299 2.39 -17.39 8.45
CA ARG A 299 1.03 -17.76 8.03
C ARG A 299 0.57 -16.96 6.81
N ARG A 300 0.76 -15.64 6.83
CA ARG A 300 0.37 -14.77 5.71
C ARG A 300 1.19 -15.00 4.45
N CYS A 301 2.51 -15.14 4.58
CA CYS A 301 3.39 -15.36 3.42
C CYS A 301 3.17 -16.74 2.77
N LEU A 302 2.84 -17.75 3.56
CA LEU A 302 2.53 -19.12 3.07
C LEU A 302 1.03 -19.33 2.76
N VAL A 303 0.20 -18.34 3.06
CA VAL A 303 -1.27 -18.45 2.88
C VAL A 303 -1.79 -19.69 3.61
N LEU A 304 -1.48 -19.80 4.89
CA LEU A 304 -1.98 -20.86 5.75
C LEU A 304 -3.33 -20.43 6.37
N PRO A 305 -4.30 -21.36 6.52
CA PRO A 305 -5.58 -21.06 7.16
C PRO A 305 -5.36 -20.60 8.61
N ARG A 306 -6.31 -19.80 9.13
CA ARG A 306 -6.36 -19.52 10.58
C ARG A 306 -6.66 -20.82 11.30
N HIS A 307 -5.96 -21.06 12.41
CA HIS A 307 -6.42 -22.10 13.33
C HIS A 307 -7.78 -21.68 13.89
N PRO A 308 -8.76 -22.61 13.94
CA PRO A 308 -10.07 -22.32 14.49
C PRO A 308 -10.02 -21.91 15.94
#